data_a51b9a442e12320769b2c2f6b47cfc42
#
_entry.id   a51b9a442e12320769b2c2f6b47cfc42
#
_cell.length_a   1.000
_cell.length_b   1.000
_cell.length_c   1.000
_cell.angle_alpha   90.00
_cell.angle_beta   90.00
_cell.angle_gamma   90.00
#
_symmetry.space_group_name_H-M   'P 1'
#
loop_
_entity.id
_entity.type
_entity.pdbx_description
1 polymer ?
#
loop_
_entity_poly.entity_id
_entity_poly.type
_entity_poly.pdbx_seq_one_letter_code
_entity_poly.pdbx_strand_id
1 'polypeptide(L)'
;VRVELVGRKGELTKILHSMREVAPENRREVGQKVNELRDLFNAQLDEAKENIVHAMLVKKLEDEKIDVTLPGREAHLGSKHPINIILDDLESYFIGMGYQVVQGPEIETDHYCFEMMNIPKDHPARDMQATFYIDDEDLLRSQTSGDQARVLEKHDFSKGPLKMVGPGKVYRRDDDDATHSHQFMQMEGLVIDKNVTMSDLK
;
A
#
# COMPACT_ATOMS: atom_id res chain seq x y z
N VAL A 1 22.25 -41.99 24.98
CA VAL A 1 22.84 -43.10 24.21
C VAL A 1 24.13 -42.68 23.52
N ARG A 2 24.20 -41.68 22.61
CA ARG A 2 25.42 -41.31 21.87
C ARG A 2 26.56 -40.88 22.80
N VAL A 3 26.25 -40.09 23.85
CA VAL A 3 27.24 -39.65 24.85
C VAL A 3 27.75 -40.78 25.71
N GLU A 4 26.90 -41.75 26.02
CA GLU A 4 27.21 -42.90 26.83
C GLU A 4 28.08 -43.95 26.09
N LEU A 5 27.86 -44.10 24.77
CA LEU A 5 28.57 -45.08 23.97
C LEU A 5 29.84 -44.50 23.34
N VAL A 6 29.72 -43.37 22.68
CA VAL A 6 30.78 -42.80 21.81
C VAL A 6 31.40 -41.51 22.40
N GLY A 7 30.85 -40.98 23.48
CA GLY A 7 31.32 -39.76 24.14
C GLY A 7 32.72 -39.91 24.76
N ARG A 8 33.33 -38.75 25.17
CA ARG A 8 34.67 -38.73 25.78
C ARG A 8 34.84 -39.69 27.01
N LYS A 9 33.77 -39.98 27.71
CA LYS A 9 33.69 -40.92 28.85
C LYS A 9 32.86 -42.17 28.54
N GLY A 10 32.52 -42.39 27.26
CA GLY A 10 31.69 -43.48 26.80
C GLY A 10 32.39 -44.83 26.86
N GLU A 11 31.61 -45.90 26.78
CA GLU A 11 32.11 -47.28 26.92
C GLU A 11 33.15 -47.61 25.86
N LEU A 12 32.99 -47.20 24.61
CA LEU A 12 34.00 -47.41 23.56
C LEU A 12 35.30 -46.66 23.83
N THR A 13 35.23 -45.48 24.44
CA THR A 13 36.39 -44.70 24.80
C THR A 13 37.15 -45.33 25.97
N LYS A 14 36.43 -45.93 26.93
CA LYS A 14 37.02 -46.72 28.02
C LYS A 14 37.80 -47.92 27.47
N ILE A 15 37.20 -48.65 26.51
CA ILE A 15 37.85 -49.80 25.85
C ILE A 15 39.15 -49.35 25.14
N LEU A 16 39.11 -48.18 24.46
CA LEU A 16 40.30 -47.61 23.82
C LEU A 16 41.40 -47.24 24.84
N HIS A 17 41.02 -46.78 26.02
CA HIS A 17 42.02 -46.50 27.09
C HIS A 17 42.59 -47.75 27.69
N SER A 18 41.80 -48.84 27.81
CA SER A 18 42.33 -50.15 28.32
C SER A 18 43.22 -50.91 27.32
N MET A 19 43.33 -50.42 26.07
CA MET A 19 44.28 -50.94 25.08
C MET A 19 45.74 -50.90 25.52
N ARG A 20 46.07 -50.13 26.55
CA ARG A 20 47.43 -50.12 27.15
C ARG A 20 47.76 -51.44 27.87
N GLU A 21 46.74 -52.19 28.30
CA GLU A 21 46.86 -53.47 29.02
C GLU A 21 46.93 -54.65 28.05
N VAL A 22 46.65 -54.45 26.74
CA VAL A 22 46.65 -55.50 25.72
C VAL A 22 48.08 -55.75 25.23
N ALA A 23 48.43 -57.04 25.00
CA ALA A 23 49.73 -57.46 24.45
C ALA A 23 50.04 -56.74 23.13
N PRO A 24 51.32 -56.31 22.91
CA PRO A 24 51.70 -55.50 21.77
C PRO A 24 51.31 -56.06 20.40
N GLU A 25 51.30 -57.39 20.29
CA GLU A 25 50.98 -58.10 19.06
C GLU A 25 49.50 -57.95 18.64
N ASN A 26 48.59 -57.87 19.60
CA ASN A 26 47.15 -57.81 19.35
C ASN A 26 46.58 -56.36 19.34
N ARG A 27 47.35 -55.35 19.71
CA ARG A 27 46.89 -53.97 19.78
C ARG A 27 46.33 -53.43 18.46
N ARG A 28 46.96 -53.78 17.36
CA ARG A 28 46.54 -53.33 16.02
C ARG A 28 45.20 -53.91 15.65
N GLU A 29 44.98 -55.18 15.88
CA GLU A 29 43.70 -55.85 15.55
C GLU A 29 42.56 -55.37 16.43
N VAL A 30 42.78 -55.22 17.73
CA VAL A 30 41.80 -54.72 18.67
C VAL A 30 41.44 -53.26 18.36
N GLY A 31 42.45 -52.40 18.03
CA GLY A 31 42.21 -51.00 17.64
C GLY A 31 41.39 -50.91 16.37
N GLN A 32 41.66 -51.76 15.38
CA GLN A 32 40.89 -51.77 14.15
C GLN A 32 39.43 -52.18 14.41
N LYS A 33 39.19 -53.23 15.18
CA LYS A 33 37.82 -53.66 15.53
C LYS A 33 37.05 -52.63 16.34
N VAL A 34 37.71 -51.92 17.25
CA VAL A 34 37.04 -50.84 18.04
C VAL A 34 36.67 -49.65 17.14
N ASN A 35 37.52 -49.32 16.17
CA ASN A 35 37.18 -48.26 15.21
C ASN A 35 36.00 -48.67 14.29
N GLU A 36 36.02 -49.90 13.76
CA GLU A 36 34.91 -50.45 12.97
C GLU A 36 33.59 -50.42 13.74
N LEU A 37 33.62 -50.86 15.02
CA LEU A 37 32.45 -50.78 15.91
C LEU A 37 31.97 -49.33 16.13
N ARG A 38 32.93 -48.39 16.34
CA ARG A 38 32.57 -46.98 16.50
C ARG A 38 31.89 -46.40 15.26
N ASP A 39 32.40 -46.72 14.08
CA ASP A 39 31.86 -46.25 12.81
C ASP A 39 30.47 -46.87 12.56
N LEU A 40 30.32 -48.16 12.87
CA LEU A 40 29.01 -48.84 12.80
C LEU A 40 27.99 -48.25 13.76
N PHE A 41 28.38 -47.94 15.00
CA PHE A 41 27.49 -47.28 15.97
C PHE A 41 27.12 -45.86 15.55
N ASN A 42 28.07 -45.11 15.02
CA ASN A 42 27.78 -43.78 14.51
C ASN A 42 26.78 -43.81 13.35
N ALA A 43 26.97 -44.74 12.39
CA ALA A 43 26.07 -44.91 11.27
C ALA A 43 24.65 -45.28 11.74
N GLN A 44 24.51 -46.22 12.66
CA GLN A 44 23.21 -46.63 13.21
C GLN A 44 22.55 -45.52 14.02
N LEU A 45 23.31 -44.74 14.78
CA LEU A 45 22.79 -43.58 15.54
C LEU A 45 22.33 -42.47 14.64
N ASP A 46 23.05 -42.19 13.55
CA ASP A 46 22.68 -41.15 12.58
C ASP A 46 21.44 -41.61 11.79
N GLU A 47 21.33 -42.88 11.37
CA GLU A 47 20.14 -43.42 10.73
C GLU A 47 18.90 -43.41 11.68
N ALA A 48 19.07 -43.81 12.94
CA ALA A 48 18.01 -43.75 13.93
C ALA A 48 17.55 -42.29 14.17
N LYS A 49 18.47 -41.34 14.20
CA LYS A 49 18.16 -39.90 14.32
C LYS A 49 17.35 -39.41 13.14
N GLU A 50 17.77 -39.73 11.92
CA GLU A 50 17.05 -39.33 10.69
C GLU A 50 15.63 -39.92 10.69
N ASN A 51 15.48 -41.19 11.06
CA ASN A 51 14.17 -41.83 11.15
C ASN A 51 13.25 -41.17 12.18
N ILE A 52 13.78 -40.79 13.34
CA ILE A 52 13.01 -40.06 14.37
C ILE A 52 12.61 -38.67 13.87
N VAL A 53 13.56 -37.91 13.25
CA VAL A 53 13.27 -36.59 12.71
C VAL A 53 12.20 -36.65 11.60
N HIS A 54 12.33 -37.65 10.71
CA HIS A 54 11.34 -37.88 9.66
C HIS A 54 9.95 -38.21 10.24
N ALA A 55 9.88 -39.13 11.22
CA ALA A 55 8.62 -39.49 11.88
C ALA A 55 7.97 -38.29 12.59
N MET A 56 8.77 -37.44 13.26
CA MET A 56 8.30 -36.18 13.87
C MET A 56 7.78 -35.21 12.84
N LEU A 57 8.46 -35.08 11.70
CA LEU A 57 8.04 -34.22 10.61
C LEU A 57 6.71 -34.65 10.00
N VAL A 58 6.58 -35.96 9.71
CA VAL A 58 5.33 -36.53 9.18
C VAL A 58 4.17 -36.28 10.14
N LYS A 59 4.37 -36.54 11.43
CA LYS A 59 3.35 -36.27 12.45
C LYS A 59 2.98 -34.81 12.51
N LYS A 60 3.97 -33.90 12.48
CA LYS A 60 3.72 -32.45 12.47
C LYS A 60 2.91 -32.03 11.24
N LEU A 61 3.23 -32.56 10.05
CA LEU A 61 2.50 -32.24 8.83
C LEU A 61 1.06 -32.78 8.86
N GLU A 62 0.83 -33.94 9.51
CA GLU A 62 -0.53 -34.46 9.72
C GLU A 62 -1.34 -33.60 10.69
N ASP A 63 -0.72 -33.17 11.79
CA ASP A 63 -1.36 -32.34 12.82
C ASP A 63 -1.64 -30.91 12.29
N GLU A 64 -0.81 -30.41 11.38
CA GLU A 64 -0.95 -29.07 10.76
C GLU A 64 -1.78 -29.09 9.45
N LYS A 65 -2.35 -30.23 9.08
CA LYS A 65 -3.16 -30.36 7.87
C LYS A 65 -4.38 -29.44 7.92
N ILE A 66 -4.45 -28.49 6.99
CA ILE A 66 -5.58 -27.58 6.84
C ILE A 66 -6.47 -28.04 5.70
N ASP A 67 -7.78 -27.96 5.89
CA ASP A 67 -8.73 -28.19 4.82
C ASP A 67 -8.76 -26.98 3.89
N VAL A 68 -8.08 -27.08 2.76
CA VAL A 68 -8.01 -26.03 1.74
C VAL A 68 -9.30 -25.88 0.93
N THR A 69 -10.28 -26.76 1.12
CA THR A 69 -11.59 -26.67 0.46
C THR A 69 -12.57 -25.78 1.21
N LEU A 70 -12.25 -25.41 2.44
CA LEU A 70 -13.06 -24.46 3.20
C LEU A 70 -13.04 -23.10 2.50
N PRO A 71 -14.22 -22.44 2.36
CA PRO A 71 -14.28 -21.11 1.78
C PRO A 71 -13.44 -20.12 2.62
N GLY A 72 -12.68 -19.27 1.93
CA GLY A 72 -11.97 -18.19 2.58
C GLY A 72 -12.92 -17.18 3.24
N ARG A 73 -12.38 -16.24 4.02
CA ARG A 73 -13.18 -15.12 4.50
C ARG A 73 -13.65 -14.30 3.30
N GLU A 74 -14.97 -14.11 3.19
CA GLU A 74 -15.53 -13.17 2.25
C GLU A 74 -15.04 -11.76 2.62
N ALA A 75 -14.37 -11.12 1.68
CA ALA A 75 -14.06 -9.70 1.81
C ALA A 75 -15.33 -8.90 1.54
N HIS A 76 -15.88 -8.26 2.56
CA HIS A 76 -16.95 -7.27 2.36
C HIS A 76 -16.34 -6.07 1.65
N LEU A 77 -16.58 -5.98 0.35
CA LEU A 77 -16.21 -4.79 -0.42
C LEU A 77 -17.08 -3.62 0.05
N GLY A 78 -16.43 -2.53 0.45
CA GLY A 78 -17.13 -1.29 0.72
C GLY A 78 -17.76 -0.74 -0.56
N SER A 79 -18.77 0.12 -0.44
CA SER A 79 -19.35 0.87 -1.54
C SER A 79 -18.81 2.31 -1.54
N LYS A 80 -18.74 2.92 -2.74
CA LYS A 80 -18.41 4.34 -2.85
C LYS A 80 -19.53 5.20 -2.29
N HIS A 81 -19.18 6.35 -1.73
CA HIS A 81 -20.15 7.36 -1.34
C HIS A 81 -20.95 7.83 -2.59
N PRO A 82 -22.27 8.08 -2.49
CA PRO A 82 -23.08 8.50 -3.65
C PRO A 82 -22.52 9.69 -4.42
N ILE A 83 -21.99 10.70 -3.75
CA ILE A 83 -21.35 11.85 -4.40
C ILE A 83 -20.15 11.42 -5.25
N ASN A 84 -19.32 10.51 -4.76
CA ASN A 84 -18.16 10.02 -5.52
C ASN A 84 -18.59 9.21 -6.74
N ILE A 85 -19.72 8.49 -6.67
CA ILE A 85 -20.27 7.79 -7.84
C ILE A 85 -20.65 8.82 -8.93
N ILE A 86 -21.37 9.89 -8.53
CA ILE A 86 -21.76 10.95 -9.46
C ILE A 86 -20.55 11.67 -10.06
N LEU A 87 -19.54 11.95 -9.25
CA LEU A 87 -18.30 12.57 -9.75
C LEU A 87 -17.59 11.67 -10.76
N ASP A 88 -17.44 10.38 -10.48
CA ASP A 88 -16.84 9.42 -11.40
C ASP A 88 -17.61 9.35 -12.74
N ASP A 89 -18.94 9.38 -12.68
CA ASP A 89 -19.80 9.38 -13.88
C ASP A 89 -19.59 10.68 -14.69
N LEU A 90 -19.62 11.85 -14.03
CA LEU A 90 -19.40 13.13 -14.67
C LEU A 90 -18.00 13.22 -15.29
N GLU A 91 -16.95 12.82 -14.57
CA GLU A 91 -15.60 12.78 -15.09
C GLU A 91 -15.52 11.89 -16.34
N SER A 92 -16.13 10.71 -16.29
CA SER A 92 -16.16 9.78 -17.42
C SER A 92 -16.85 10.38 -18.66
N TYR A 93 -17.95 11.11 -18.48
CA TYR A 93 -18.62 11.81 -19.58
C TYR A 93 -17.73 12.89 -20.19
N PHE A 94 -17.12 13.73 -19.38
CA PHE A 94 -16.27 14.82 -19.87
C PHE A 94 -14.99 14.30 -20.51
N ILE A 95 -14.36 13.26 -19.97
CA ILE A 95 -13.22 12.58 -20.59
C ILE A 95 -13.63 12.04 -21.97
N GLY A 96 -14.82 11.42 -22.08
CA GLY A 96 -15.37 10.94 -23.36
C GLY A 96 -15.58 12.06 -24.41
N MET A 97 -15.80 13.30 -23.97
CA MET A 97 -15.89 14.51 -24.82
C MET A 97 -14.54 15.20 -25.07
N GLY A 98 -13.45 14.63 -24.59
CA GLY A 98 -12.10 15.15 -24.80
C GLY A 98 -11.67 16.23 -23.80
N TYR A 99 -12.30 16.30 -22.64
CA TYR A 99 -11.86 17.17 -21.55
C TYR A 99 -10.77 16.48 -20.73
N GLN A 100 -9.85 17.27 -20.19
CA GLN A 100 -8.93 16.85 -19.16
C GLN A 100 -9.50 17.13 -17.76
N VAL A 101 -9.34 16.19 -16.84
CA VAL A 101 -9.67 16.40 -15.43
C VAL A 101 -8.47 17.04 -14.75
N VAL A 102 -8.70 18.17 -14.06
CA VAL A 102 -7.68 18.92 -13.35
C VAL A 102 -8.08 19.06 -11.89
N GLN A 103 -7.14 18.82 -11.00
CA GLN A 103 -7.35 18.98 -9.55
C GLN A 103 -6.29 19.93 -9.00
N GLY A 104 -6.72 21.02 -8.40
CA GLY A 104 -5.88 21.95 -7.68
C GLY A 104 -5.91 21.74 -6.17
N PRO A 105 -5.14 22.54 -5.42
CA PRO A 105 -5.08 22.44 -3.97
C PRO A 105 -6.37 22.90 -3.29
N GLU A 106 -6.74 22.26 -2.17
CA GLU A 106 -7.88 22.70 -1.34
C GLU A 106 -7.52 23.96 -0.51
N ILE A 107 -6.25 24.06 -0.07
CA ILE A 107 -5.69 25.29 0.49
C ILE A 107 -5.15 26.09 -0.68
N GLU A 108 -5.78 27.20 -0.97
CA GLU A 108 -5.49 28.02 -2.14
C GLU A 108 -5.06 29.43 -1.70
N THR A 109 -4.31 30.10 -2.55
CA THR A 109 -3.96 31.49 -2.32
C THR A 109 -5.11 32.42 -2.71
N ASP A 110 -5.20 33.55 -2.00
CA ASP A 110 -6.14 34.63 -2.33
C ASP A 110 -6.01 35.07 -3.80
N HIS A 111 -4.78 35.05 -4.31
CA HIS A 111 -4.48 35.38 -5.71
C HIS A 111 -5.26 34.47 -6.69
N TYR A 112 -5.18 33.17 -6.57
CA TYR A 112 -5.88 32.25 -7.48
C TYR A 112 -7.37 32.12 -7.18
N CYS A 113 -7.77 32.25 -5.91
CA CYS A 113 -9.17 32.15 -5.54
C CYS A 113 -9.99 33.37 -5.95
N PHE A 114 -9.40 34.58 -5.89
CA PHE A 114 -10.10 35.83 -6.10
C PHE A 114 -9.47 36.75 -7.16
N GLU A 115 -8.21 37.12 -7.03
CA GLU A 115 -7.60 38.15 -7.92
C GLU A 115 -7.61 37.71 -9.39
N MET A 116 -7.23 36.46 -9.67
CA MET A 116 -7.23 35.90 -11.03
C MET A 116 -8.65 35.71 -11.59
N MET A 117 -9.65 35.71 -10.73
CA MET A 117 -11.08 35.70 -11.12
C MET A 117 -11.65 37.13 -11.27
N ASN A 118 -10.80 38.14 -11.34
CA ASN A 118 -11.16 39.52 -11.43
C ASN A 118 -11.98 40.06 -10.22
N ILE A 119 -11.66 39.52 -9.04
CA ILE A 119 -12.22 39.95 -7.75
C ILE A 119 -11.09 40.48 -6.87
N PRO A 120 -10.66 41.74 -7.10
CA PRO A 120 -9.59 42.39 -6.33
C PRO A 120 -10.01 42.64 -4.88
N LYS A 121 -9.05 43.01 -4.02
CA LYS A 121 -9.27 43.15 -2.55
C LYS A 121 -10.38 44.09 -2.15
N ASP A 122 -10.63 45.12 -2.96
CA ASP A 122 -11.65 46.17 -2.77
C ASP A 122 -12.99 45.85 -3.49
N HIS A 123 -13.12 44.66 -4.09
CA HIS A 123 -14.33 44.32 -4.84
C HIS A 123 -15.49 44.01 -3.88
N PRO A 124 -16.70 44.61 -4.07
CA PRO A 124 -17.84 44.38 -3.16
C PRO A 124 -18.29 42.93 -3.00
N ALA A 125 -18.12 42.11 -4.05
CA ALA A 125 -18.47 40.70 -4.00
C ALA A 125 -17.60 39.88 -3.00
N ARG A 126 -16.44 40.41 -2.61
CA ARG A 126 -15.54 39.77 -1.65
C ARG A 126 -16.13 39.78 -0.24
N ASP A 127 -16.79 40.86 0.15
CA ASP A 127 -17.41 41.03 1.47
C ASP A 127 -18.63 40.10 1.64
N MET A 128 -19.23 39.67 0.54
CA MET A 128 -20.37 38.76 0.54
C MET A 128 -19.98 37.29 0.56
N GLN A 129 -18.69 36.96 0.35
CA GLN A 129 -18.23 35.58 0.36
C GLN A 129 -17.74 35.18 1.75
N ALA A 130 -18.48 34.33 2.42
CA ALA A 130 -18.04 33.72 3.67
C ALA A 130 -16.91 32.73 3.39
N THR A 131 -15.67 33.18 3.58
CA THR A 131 -14.45 32.43 3.27
C THR A 131 -13.70 32.07 4.54
N PHE A 132 -13.14 30.86 4.60
CA PHE A 132 -12.25 30.45 5.67
C PHE A 132 -10.82 30.83 5.31
N TYR A 133 -10.31 31.91 5.89
CA TYR A 133 -8.91 32.28 5.79
C TYR A 133 -8.07 31.54 6.83
N ILE A 134 -6.91 31.05 6.42
CA ILE A 134 -5.90 30.43 7.28
C ILE A 134 -4.95 31.55 7.79
N ASP A 135 -4.56 32.42 6.87
CA ASP A 135 -3.78 33.63 7.15
C ASP A 135 -4.17 34.74 6.17
N ASP A 136 -3.31 35.76 6.00
CA ASP A 136 -3.60 36.92 5.14
C ASP A 136 -3.58 36.59 3.63
N GLU A 137 -2.98 35.46 3.23
CA GLU A 137 -2.78 35.06 1.83
C GLU A 137 -3.41 33.71 1.49
N ASP A 138 -3.47 32.78 2.47
CA ASP A 138 -3.95 31.44 2.27
C ASP A 138 -5.37 31.23 2.84
N LEU A 139 -6.17 30.48 2.11
CA LEU A 139 -7.57 30.21 2.46
C LEU A 139 -8.00 28.80 2.01
N LEU A 140 -9.10 28.32 2.55
CA LEU A 140 -9.81 27.17 1.99
C LEU A 140 -10.63 27.65 0.78
N ARG A 141 -10.38 27.06 -0.39
CA ARG A 141 -11.01 27.50 -1.64
C ARG A 141 -12.53 27.48 -1.56
N SER A 142 -13.16 28.58 -1.92
CA SER A 142 -14.62 28.71 -1.97
C SER A 142 -15.23 28.21 -3.28
N GLN A 143 -14.39 27.92 -4.28
CA GLN A 143 -14.75 27.46 -5.63
C GLN A 143 -13.56 26.74 -6.27
N THR A 144 -13.82 25.95 -7.32
CA THR A 144 -12.76 25.27 -8.10
C THR A 144 -12.24 26.12 -9.27
N SER A 145 -12.65 27.37 -9.40
CA SER A 145 -12.24 28.27 -10.48
C SER A 145 -10.75 28.59 -10.50
N GLY A 146 -10.08 28.50 -9.34
CA GLY A 146 -8.61 28.64 -9.26
C GLY A 146 -7.86 27.63 -10.13
N ASP A 147 -8.44 26.44 -10.32
CA ASP A 147 -7.88 25.40 -11.20
C ASP A 147 -7.87 25.87 -12.66
N GLN A 148 -8.90 26.61 -13.09
CA GLN A 148 -8.97 27.20 -14.43
C GLN A 148 -7.85 28.21 -14.65
N ALA A 149 -7.62 29.11 -13.68
CA ALA A 149 -6.54 30.10 -13.76
C ALA A 149 -5.17 29.44 -13.89
N ARG A 150 -4.89 28.44 -13.06
CA ARG A 150 -3.63 27.69 -13.08
C ARG A 150 -3.38 26.97 -14.40
N VAL A 151 -4.43 26.45 -15.02
CA VAL A 151 -4.33 25.81 -16.34
C VAL A 151 -4.12 26.82 -17.44
N LEU A 152 -4.87 27.92 -17.40
CA LEU A 152 -4.77 29.00 -18.41
C LEU A 152 -3.38 29.60 -18.48
N GLU A 153 -2.73 29.84 -17.35
CA GLU A 153 -1.36 30.35 -17.30
C GLU A 153 -0.34 29.46 -17.99
N LYS A 154 -0.59 28.16 -18.04
CA LYS A 154 0.36 27.15 -18.56
C LYS A 154 -0.03 26.64 -19.94
N HIS A 155 -1.25 26.90 -20.40
CA HIS A 155 -1.75 26.36 -21.64
C HIS A 155 -1.18 27.06 -22.86
N ASP A 156 -0.66 26.28 -23.79
CA ASP A 156 -0.17 26.77 -25.08
C ASP A 156 -1.25 26.58 -26.14
N PHE A 157 -1.95 27.67 -26.46
CA PHE A 157 -3.02 27.68 -27.46
C PHE A 157 -2.54 27.42 -28.90
N SER A 158 -1.23 27.39 -29.15
CA SER A 158 -0.70 26.98 -30.47
C SER A 158 -0.84 25.46 -30.66
N LYS A 159 -0.98 24.72 -29.59
CA LYS A 159 -1.13 23.24 -29.60
C LYS A 159 -2.58 22.77 -29.71
N GLY A 160 -3.53 23.67 -29.55
CA GLY A 160 -4.95 23.36 -29.69
C GLY A 160 -5.84 24.05 -28.65
N PRO A 161 -7.14 23.74 -28.66
CA PRO A 161 -8.10 24.29 -27.72
C PRO A 161 -7.87 23.77 -26.31
N LEU A 162 -8.36 24.49 -25.32
CA LEU A 162 -8.42 24.05 -23.95
C LEU A 162 -9.83 23.53 -23.64
N LYS A 163 -9.91 22.30 -23.15
CA LYS A 163 -11.12 21.70 -22.57
C LYS A 163 -10.75 21.07 -21.24
N MET A 164 -11.30 21.57 -20.15
CA MET A 164 -11.01 21.06 -18.83
C MET A 164 -12.25 21.01 -17.93
N VAL A 165 -12.22 20.12 -16.95
CA VAL A 165 -13.13 20.09 -15.82
C VAL A 165 -12.33 20.01 -14.51
N GLY A 166 -12.76 20.77 -13.51
CA GLY A 166 -12.15 20.84 -12.19
C GLY A 166 -13.11 20.35 -11.12
N PRO A 167 -13.15 19.05 -10.79
CA PRO A 167 -13.90 18.54 -9.66
C PRO A 167 -13.13 18.78 -8.35
N GLY A 168 -13.86 19.09 -7.26
CA GLY A 168 -13.19 19.22 -5.98
C GLY A 168 -14.10 19.67 -4.85
N LYS A 169 -13.59 19.51 -3.63
CA LYS A 169 -14.23 20.07 -2.44
C LYS A 169 -14.01 21.57 -2.40
N VAL A 170 -15.02 22.26 -1.96
CA VAL A 170 -15.02 23.70 -1.72
C VAL A 170 -15.62 24.01 -0.35
N TYR A 171 -15.27 25.17 0.19
CA TYR A 171 -15.54 25.52 1.57
C TYR A 171 -16.13 26.94 1.64
N ARG A 172 -17.22 27.09 2.37
CA ARG A 172 -17.84 28.38 2.63
C ARG A 172 -18.21 28.48 4.09
N ARG A 173 -18.02 29.63 4.69
CA ARG A 173 -18.33 29.87 6.10
C ARG A 173 -19.82 30.16 6.29
N ASP A 174 -20.65 29.34 5.69
CA ASP A 174 -22.09 29.35 5.88
C ASP A 174 -22.47 28.50 7.08
N ASP A 175 -23.56 28.83 7.76
CA ASP A 175 -24.13 27.96 8.77
C ASP A 175 -24.77 26.73 8.11
N ASP A 176 -24.53 25.55 8.68
CA ASP A 176 -25.13 24.31 8.18
C ASP A 176 -26.64 24.30 8.42
N ASP A 177 -27.41 24.14 7.35
CA ASP A 177 -28.88 23.96 7.40
C ASP A 177 -29.31 22.84 6.44
N ALA A 178 -30.62 22.75 6.16
CA ALA A 178 -31.16 21.73 5.26
C ALA A 178 -30.68 21.87 3.79
N THR A 179 -30.18 23.03 3.40
CA THR A 179 -29.82 23.37 2.02
C THR A 179 -28.37 23.87 1.85
N HIS A 180 -27.71 24.21 2.94
CA HIS A 180 -26.32 24.72 2.95
C HIS A 180 -25.44 23.83 3.78
N SER A 181 -24.21 23.65 3.34
CA SER A 181 -23.14 22.99 4.08
C SER A 181 -21.86 23.80 3.93
N HIS A 182 -21.12 23.93 5.01
CA HIS A 182 -19.81 24.59 5.01
C HIS A 182 -18.79 23.90 4.11
N GLN A 183 -19.04 22.64 3.73
CA GLN A 183 -18.21 21.86 2.79
C GLN A 183 -19.12 21.16 1.78
N PHE A 184 -18.86 21.31 0.50
CA PHE A 184 -19.58 20.61 -0.57
C PHE A 184 -18.68 20.29 -1.76
N MET A 185 -19.20 19.50 -2.70
CA MET A 185 -18.47 19.17 -3.93
C MET A 185 -18.94 20.07 -5.05
N GLN A 186 -17.98 20.54 -5.85
CA GLN A 186 -18.23 21.34 -7.04
C GLN A 186 -17.45 20.75 -8.22
N MET A 187 -17.99 20.87 -9.41
CA MET A 187 -17.31 20.61 -10.67
C MET A 187 -17.51 21.78 -11.61
N GLU A 188 -16.45 22.39 -12.04
CA GLU A 188 -16.49 23.49 -13.04
C GLU A 188 -15.86 23.00 -14.34
N GLY A 189 -16.48 23.41 -15.46
CA GLY A 189 -15.96 23.12 -16.80
C GLY A 189 -15.58 24.39 -17.53
N LEU A 190 -14.48 24.31 -18.31
CA LEU A 190 -14.02 25.42 -19.17
C LEU A 190 -13.69 24.90 -20.55
N VAL A 191 -14.19 25.60 -21.56
CA VAL A 191 -13.79 25.39 -22.96
C VAL A 191 -13.33 26.71 -23.54
N ILE A 192 -12.14 26.72 -24.13
CA ILE A 192 -11.63 27.85 -24.93
C ILE A 192 -11.23 27.29 -26.28
N ASP A 193 -11.97 27.69 -27.30
CA ASP A 193 -11.75 27.30 -28.69
C ASP A 193 -12.28 28.41 -29.63
N LYS A 194 -12.01 28.27 -30.92
CA LYS A 194 -12.58 29.14 -31.95
C LYS A 194 -14.04 28.80 -32.15
N ASN A 195 -14.87 29.87 -32.33
CA ASN A 195 -16.30 29.76 -32.65
C ASN A 195 -17.17 29.01 -31.65
N VAL A 196 -16.76 28.94 -30.36
CA VAL A 196 -17.61 28.41 -29.30
C VAL A 196 -18.87 29.25 -29.12
N THR A 197 -20.04 28.62 -29.09
CA THR A 197 -21.32 29.27 -29.01
C THR A 197 -22.15 28.73 -27.83
N MET A 198 -23.27 29.40 -27.52
CA MET A 198 -24.21 28.91 -26.51
C MET A 198 -24.85 27.57 -26.86
N SER A 199 -24.84 27.19 -28.15
CA SER A 199 -25.31 25.86 -28.56
C SER A 199 -24.34 24.74 -28.18
N ASP A 200 -23.07 25.08 -28.03
CA ASP A 200 -22.05 24.11 -27.61
C ASP A 200 -22.13 23.86 -26.09
N LEU A 201 -22.70 24.80 -25.32
CA LEU A 201 -22.93 24.68 -23.89
C LEU A 201 -24.15 23.82 -23.54
N LYS A 202 -25.17 23.79 -24.42
CA LYS A 202 -26.42 22.99 -24.21
C LYS A 202 -26.25 21.54 -24.65
#